data_23ac47bbfefd4f1634192d5dbd6e742d
#
_entry.id   23ac47bbfefd4f1634192d5dbd6e742d
#
_cell.length_a   1.000
_cell.length_b   1.000
_cell.length_c   1.000
_cell.angle_alpha   90.00
_cell.angle_beta   90.00
_cell.angle_gamma   90.00
#
_symmetry.space_group_name_H-M   'P 1'
#
loop_
_entity.id
_entity.type
_entity.pdbx_description
1 polymer ?
#
loop_
_entity_poly.entity_id
_entity_poly.type
_entity_poly.pdbx_seq_one_letter_code
_entity_poly.pdbx_strand_id
1 'polypeptide(L)'
;MQNILPTLLQLIENRKFGEVKQQLIEMNSVDVASLFEQFPPESQPRIFRLLPKELAAETFVELESDLQQSLIEGLTDKELKTIVSEMYADDAVDIVEEMPANVVKRILKQADPEMRQDINHLLKYSDDSAGSVMTTEFFSVRPHFTVEQALQTVRKIGIDKETVNTCYITEDSILFGTVSLRTLIISHPNKVLSDIMDVNPIVATTEMDRKDVVKLFNKYGFLSLPVVDAESRLVGIITIDDILDVMEEETTEDIEKMAAIVPTDTTYFKTSVIETFKTRLPWLLLLMISGTFTGLIISGFEAKLTLFPALIAFIPMLMGTAGNSGGQASATLIRAISLDEVDFKDVLKVVWKEMRVALMCGIVLSVVNYIKVLLVDVWMFHSTATLLDNLIVSLTLLITIVIAKCIGSFLPLCAHKIKLDPAVMASPIITTAVDIIVLVVYFGLAKILLGI
;
A
#
# COMPACT_ATOMS: atom_id res chain seq x y z
N MET A 1 -2.62 27.12 5.83
CA MET A 1 -3.29 27.01 4.53
C MET A 1 -4.70 27.62 4.46
N GLN A 2 -5.65 27.30 5.30
CA GLN A 2 -7.07 27.77 5.17
C GLN A 2 -7.27 29.29 5.09
N ASN A 3 -6.30 30.11 5.51
CA ASN A 3 -6.40 31.58 5.47
C ASN A 3 -5.78 32.25 4.23
N ILE A 4 -4.92 31.55 3.47
CA ILE A 4 -4.19 32.13 2.32
C ILE A 4 -4.98 31.99 1.02
N LEU A 5 -5.65 30.90 0.81
CA LEU A 5 -6.40 30.61 -0.43
C LEU A 5 -7.43 31.71 -0.81
N PRO A 6 -8.30 32.17 0.11
CA PRO A 6 -9.24 33.25 -0.23
C PRO A 6 -8.53 34.55 -0.68
N THR A 7 -7.38 34.84 -0.06
CA THR A 7 -6.56 36.02 -0.42
C THR A 7 -5.96 35.85 -1.82
N LEU A 8 -5.40 34.65 -2.11
CA LEU A 8 -4.84 34.35 -3.43
C LEU A 8 -5.91 34.42 -4.52
N LEU A 9 -7.08 33.80 -4.29
CA LEU A 9 -8.20 33.87 -5.24
C LEU A 9 -8.63 35.31 -5.51
N GLN A 10 -8.73 36.17 -4.48
CA GLN A 10 -9.04 37.58 -4.63
C GLN A 10 -7.95 38.33 -5.42
N LEU A 11 -6.69 38.01 -5.20
CA LEU A 11 -5.56 38.59 -5.97
C LEU A 11 -5.58 38.14 -7.44
N ILE A 12 -5.93 36.89 -7.69
CA ILE A 12 -6.07 36.34 -9.07
C ILE A 12 -7.24 37.03 -9.81
N GLU A 13 -8.40 37.15 -9.17
CA GLU A 13 -9.57 37.87 -9.71
C GLU A 13 -9.20 39.33 -10.04
N ASN A 14 -8.47 39.99 -9.16
CA ASN A 14 -8.01 41.37 -9.34
C ASN A 14 -6.79 41.50 -10.29
N ARG A 15 -6.34 40.38 -10.88
CA ARG A 15 -5.14 40.32 -11.77
C ARG A 15 -3.85 40.83 -11.16
N LYS A 16 -3.70 40.74 -9.84
CA LYS A 16 -2.50 41.16 -9.11
C LYS A 16 -1.44 40.04 -9.06
N PHE A 17 -1.04 39.55 -10.21
CA PHE A 17 -0.15 38.39 -10.32
C PHE A 17 1.24 38.58 -9.68
N GLY A 18 1.71 39.83 -9.54
CA GLY A 18 2.97 40.11 -8.81
C GLY A 18 2.87 39.81 -7.31
N GLU A 19 1.71 40.10 -6.68
CA GLU A 19 1.48 39.81 -5.27
C GLU A 19 1.25 38.28 -5.07
N VAL A 20 0.57 37.61 -6.03
CA VAL A 20 0.42 36.14 -6.04
C VAL A 20 1.79 35.47 -6.09
N LYS A 21 2.68 35.90 -7.02
CA LYS A 21 4.05 35.38 -7.12
C LYS A 21 4.81 35.48 -5.80
N GLN A 22 4.78 36.63 -5.15
CA GLN A 22 5.49 36.85 -3.88
C GLN A 22 5.03 35.89 -2.79
N GLN A 23 3.73 35.61 -2.71
CA GLN A 23 3.19 34.68 -1.72
C GLN A 23 3.56 33.23 -2.02
N LEU A 24 3.53 32.82 -3.29
CA LEU A 24 3.84 31.45 -3.68
C LEU A 24 5.34 31.11 -3.52
N ILE A 25 6.24 32.07 -3.78
CA ILE A 25 7.71 31.84 -3.66
C ILE A 25 8.12 31.58 -2.20
N GLU A 26 7.38 32.07 -1.23
CA GLU A 26 7.67 31.86 0.21
C GLU A 26 7.12 30.53 0.74
N MET A 27 6.39 29.75 -0.10
CA MET A 27 5.74 28.49 0.27
C MET A 27 6.58 27.29 -0.18
N ASN A 28 6.34 26.15 0.45
CA ASN A 28 6.88 24.86 0.02
C ASN A 28 6.17 24.38 -1.26
N SER A 29 6.86 23.62 -2.11
CA SER A 29 6.35 23.06 -3.38
C SER A 29 5.05 22.27 -3.22
N VAL A 30 4.97 21.39 -2.21
CA VAL A 30 3.79 20.59 -1.86
C VAL A 30 2.59 21.48 -1.51
N ASP A 31 2.82 22.55 -0.73
CA ASP A 31 1.78 23.51 -0.38
C ASP A 31 1.28 24.29 -1.60
N VAL A 32 2.18 24.64 -2.50
CA VAL A 32 1.85 25.31 -3.76
C VAL A 32 1.05 24.39 -4.65
N ALA A 33 1.43 23.11 -4.79
CA ALA A 33 0.70 22.12 -5.56
C ALA A 33 -0.75 21.96 -5.06
N SER A 34 -0.93 21.77 -3.75
CA SER A 34 -2.25 21.69 -3.12
C SER A 34 -3.16 22.89 -3.38
N LEU A 35 -2.57 24.08 -3.56
CA LEU A 35 -3.33 25.29 -3.92
C LEU A 35 -3.66 25.34 -5.41
N PHE A 36 -2.83 24.77 -6.29
CA PHE A 36 -3.05 24.75 -7.73
C PHE A 36 -4.37 24.07 -8.11
N GLU A 37 -4.72 22.99 -7.42
CA GLU A 37 -5.99 22.29 -7.63
C GLU A 37 -7.22 23.15 -7.38
N GLN A 38 -7.07 24.14 -6.50
CA GLN A 38 -8.15 25.04 -6.08
C GLN A 38 -8.20 26.33 -6.88
N PHE A 39 -7.22 26.58 -7.77
CA PHE A 39 -7.22 27.74 -8.65
C PHE A 39 -8.14 27.53 -9.87
N PRO A 40 -8.79 28.60 -10.38
CA PRO A 40 -9.57 28.51 -11.61
C PRO A 40 -8.71 27.97 -12.78
N PRO A 41 -9.18 26.93 -13.52
CA PRO A 41 -8.38 26.28 -14.59
C PRO A 41 -7.79 27.25 -15.61
N GLU A 42 -8.51 28.32 -15.94
CA GLU A 42 -8.04 29.35 -16.89
C GLU A 42 -6.82 30.14 -16.38
N SER A 43 -6.62 30.19 -15.07
CA SER A 43 -5.52 30.93 -14.45
C SER A 43 -4.29 30.07 -14.13
N GLN A 44 -4.46 28.75 -14.00
CA GLN A 44 -3.41 27.81 -13.63
C GLN A 44 -2.15 27.92 -14.51
N PRO A 45 -2.21 27.87 -15.86
CA PRO A 45 -1.00 27.98 -16.68
C PRO A 45 -0.28 29.33 -16.55
N ARG A 46 -1.05 30.38 -16.25
CA ARG A 46 -0.49 31.73 -16.07
C ARG A 46 0.22 31.84 -14.73
N ILE A 47 -0.37 31.29 -13.67
CA ILE A 47 0.21 31.30 -12.32
C ILE A 47 1.46 30.42 -12.31
N PHE A 48 1.42 29.26 -12.93
CA PHE A 48 2.55 28.35 -13.05
C PHE A 48 3.78 29.04 -13.68
N ARG A 49 3.59 29.83 -14.73
CA ARG A 49 4.65 30.64 -15.35
C ARG A 49 5.27 31.72 -14.46
N LEU A 50 4.67 32.04 -13.31
CA LEU A 50 5.22 33.01 -12.37
C LEU A 50 6.23 32.38 -11.41
N LEU A 51 6.18 31.06 -11.23
CA LEU A 51 7.07 30.34 -10.32
C LEU A 51 8.53 30.41 -10.82
N PRO A 52 9.52 30.48 -9.92
CA PRO A 52 10.91 30.20 -10.24
C PRO A 52 11.05 28.81 -10.83
N LYS A 53 12.09 28.54 -11.62
CA LYS A 53 12.23 27.27 -12.34
C LYS A 53 12.28 26.06 -11.40
N GLU A 54 13.12 26.11 -10.38
CA GLU A 54 13.26 25.08 -9.35
C GLU A 54 11.92 24.81 -8.69
N LEU A 55 11.29 25.82 -8.09
CA LEU A 55 9.97 25.68 -7.47
C LEU A 55 8.88 25.22 -8.45
N ALA A 56 8.98 25.58 -9.74
CA ALA A 56 8.04 25.14 -10.76
C ALA A 56 8.20 23.64 -11.05
N ALA A 57 9.44 23.13 -11.11
CA ALA A 57 9.68 21.69 -11.32
C ALA A 57 9.24 20.87 -10.12
N GLU A 58 9.67 21.25 -8.89
CA GLU A 58 9.23 20.61 -7.66
C GLU A 58 7.70 20.65 -7.50
N THR A 59 7.06 21.80 -7.73
CA THR A 59 5.59 21.91 -7.67
C THR A 59 4.92 21.02 -8.73
N PHE A 60 5.53 20.89 -9.91
CA PHE A 60 4.95 20.13 -11.01
C PHE A 60 4.91 18.62 -10.69
N VAL A 61 5.95 18.09 -10.06
CA VAL A 61 6.01 16.69 -9.61
C VAL A 61 4.88 16.39 -8.62
N GLU A 62 4.63 17.28 -7.69
CA GLU A 62 3.59 17.14 -6.65
C GLU A 62 2.15 17.34 -7.17
N LEU A 63 1.97 17.74 -8.44
CA LEU A 63 0.64 17.91 -9.01
C LEU A 63 0.08 16.56 -9.45
N GLU A 64 -1.24 16.40 -9.33
CA GLU A 64 -1.91 15.23 -9.86
C GLU A 64 -1.87 15.16 -11.40
N SER A 65 -1.84 13.95 -11.95
CA SER A 65 -1.66 13.63 -13.38
C SER A 65 -2.56 14.43 -14.33
N ASP A 66 -3.84 14.61 -14.00
CA ASP A 66 -4.78 15.37 -14.83
C ASP A 66 -4.37 16.85 -14.95
N LEU A 67 -3.87 17.41 -13.84
CA LEU A 67 -3.41 18.80 -13.81
C LEU A 67 -2.05 18.95 -14.51
N GLN A 68 -1.16 17.99 -14.31
CA GLN A 68 0.11 17.89 -15.05
C GLN A 68 -0.14 17.82 -16.55
N GLN A 69 -1.04 16.94 -17.02
CA GLN A 69 -1.41 16.85 -18.43
C GLN A 69 -1.94 18.18 -18.97
N SER A 70 -2.88 18.81 -18.25
CA SER A 70 -3.45 20.11 -18.64
C SER A 70 -2.38 21.21 -18.75
N LEU A 71 -1.46 21.24 -17.79
CA LEU A 71 -0.34 22.18 -17.81
C LEU A 71 0.61 21.90 -18.96
N ILE A 72 0.99 20.64 -19.22
CA ILE A 72 1.84 20.26 -20.35
C ILE A 72 1.21 20.71 -21.66
N GLU A 73 -0.09 20.53 -21.86
CA GLU A 73 -0.80 20.97 -23.07
C GLU A 73 -0.79 22.50 -23.23
N GLY A 74 -0.84 23.23 -22.10
CA GLY A 74 -0.83 24.69 -22.07
C GLY A 74 0.55 25.36 -22.14
N LEU A 75 1.63 24.62 -21.88
CA LEU A 75 3.01 25.12 -21.89
C LEU A 75 3.62 25.10 -23.29
N THR A 76 4.54 26.03 -23.56
CA THR A 76 5.39 25.98 -24.77
C THR A 76 6.47 24.91 -24.63
N ASP A 77 7.01 24.43 -25.77
CA ASP A 77 8.10 23.44 -25.76
C ASP A 77 9.35 23.93 -24.98
N LYS A 78 9.59 25.24 -24.99
CA LYS A 78 10.71 25.83 -24.21
C LYS A 78 10.45 25.82 -22.71
N GLU A 79 9.24 26.09 -22.28
CA GLU A 79 8.84 26.05 -20.86
C GLU A 79 8.89 24.60 -20.37
N LEU A 80 8.33 23.66 -21.12
CA LEU A 80 8.36 22.24 -20.81
C LEU A 80 9.80 21.71 -20.69
N LYS A 81 10.67 22.10 -21.64
CA LYS A 81 12.09 21.74 -21.56
C LYS A 81 12.73 22.22 -20.27
N THR A 82 12.41 23.43 -19.83
CA THR A 82 12.98 23.99 -18.59
C THR A 82 12.53 23.19 -17.36
N ILE A 83 11.28 22.75 -17.31
CA ILE A 83 10.73 21.96 -16.21
C ILE A 83 11.39 20.58 -16.19
N VAL A 84 11.37 19.86 -17.33
CA VAL A 84 11.96 18.53 -17.45
C VAL A 84 13.46 18.50 -17.15
N SER A 85 14.19 19.58 -17.43
CA SER A 85 15.63 19.66 -17.12
C SER A 85 15.97 20.00 -15.66
N GLU A 86 15.00 20.35 -14.85
CA GLU A 86 15.14 20.61 -13.39
C GLU A 86 14.56 19.47 -12.55
N MET A 87 13.95 18.44 -13.16
CA MET A 87 13.42 17.25 -12.49
C MET A 87 14.48 16.19 -12.31
N TYR A 88 14.28 15.31 -11.34
CA TYR A 88 15.01 14.06 -11.23
C TYR A 88 14.46 13.00 -12.20
N ALA A 89 15.25 11.96 -12.47
CA ALA A 89 14.90 10.98 -13.51
C ALA A 89 13.74 10.07 -13.09
N ASP A 90 13.64 9.72 -11.83
CA ASP A 90 12.54 8.97 -11.22
C ASP A 90 11.22 9.74 -11.30
N ASP A 91 11.18 11.01 -10.85
CA ASP A 91 10.02 11.90 -11.00
C ASP A 91 9.52 11.97 -12.45
N ALA A 92 10.47 12.07 -13.39
CA ALA A 92 10.15 12.13 -14.81
C ALA A 92 9.59 10.78 -15.34
N VAL A 93 10.01 9.65 -14.74
CA VAL A 93 9.48 8.31 -15.05
C VAL A 93 8.05 8.19 -14.56
N ASP A 94 7.77 8.53 -13.30
CA ASP A 94 6.43 8.46 -12.71
C ASP A 94 5.43 9.28 -13.53
N ILE A 95 5.80 10.51 -13.94
CA ILE A 95 4.98 11.33 -14.80
C ILE A 95 4.77 10.66 -16.17
N VAL A 96 5.80 10.04 -16.76
CA VAL A 96 5.71 9.41 -18.07
C VAL A 96 4.81 8.17 -18.04
N GLU A 97 4.82 7.39 -16.97
CA GLU A 97 4.01 6.19 -16.81
C GLU A 97 2.50 6.52 -16.74
N GLU A 98 2.16 7.62 -16.11
CA GLU A 98 0.76 8.07 -15.97
C GLU A 98 0.21 8.82 -17.18
N MET A 99 1.08 9.26 -18.11
CA MET A 99 0.69 10.16 -19.20
C MET A 99 0.29 9.42 -20.50
N PRO A 100 -0.68 9.97 -21.25
CA PRO A 100 -1.01 9.47 -22.58
C PRO A 100 0.20 9.54 -23.54
N ALA A 101 0.31 8.58 -24.46
CA ALA A 101 1.45 8.40 -25.36
C ALA A 101 1.84 9.65 -26.20
N ASN A 102 0.91 10.55 -26.47
CA ASN A 102 1.20 11.82 -27.18
C ASN A 102 1.93 12.81 -26.27
N VAL A 103 1.60 12.83 -24.98
CA VAL A 103 2.24 13.67 -23.95
C VAL A 103 3.63 13.13 -23.66
N VAL A 104 3.76 11.81 -23.44
CA VAL A 104 5.05 11.11 -23.28
C VAL A 104 6.04 11.48 -24.38
N LYS A 105 5.60 11.39 -25.67
CA LYS A 105 6.45 11.78 -26.81
C LYS A 105 6.89 13.24 -26.75
N ARG A 106 6.05 14.11 -26.21
CA ARG A 106 6.38 15.53 -26.09
C ARG A 106 7.41 15.75 -24.98
N ILE A 107 7.24 15.11 -23.80
CA ILE A 107 8.21 15.14 -22.68
C ILE A 107 9.57 14.63 -23.16
N LEU A 108 9.63 13.40 -23.68
CA LEU A 108 10.87 12.78 -24.15
C LEU A 108 11.57 13.57 -25.26
N LYS A 109 10.83 14.33 -26.08
CA LYS A 109 11.41 15.20 -27.08
C LYS A 109 12.09 16.44 -26.47
N GLN A 110 11.59 16.94 -25.36
CA GLN A 110 12.15 18.10 -24.66
C GLN A 110 13.25 17.74 -23.67
N ALA A 111 13.25 16.50 -23.14
CA ALA A 111 14.30 15.98 -22.29
C ALA A 111 15.65 16.02 -23.03
N ASP A 112 16.73 16.34 -22.30
CA ASP A 112 18.08 16.25 -22.83
C ASP A 112 18.51 14.78 -23.08
N PRO A 113 19.63 14.51 -23.76
CA PRO A 113 20.02 13.15 -24.10
C PRO A 113 20.30 12.26 -22.86
N GLU A 114 20.82 12.80 -21.77
CA GLU A 114 21.16 12.09 -20.52
C GLU A 114 19.86 11.72 -19.82
N MET A 115 19.02 12.67 -19.47
CA MET A 115 17.71 12.47 -18.87
C MET A 115 16.86 11.46 -19.68
N ARG A 116 16.85 11.57 -21.02
CA ARG A 116 16.12 10.62 -21.86
C ARG A 116 16.67 9.20 -21.80
N GLN A 117 17.98 9.05 -21.64
CA GLN A 117 18.60 7.74 -21.47
C GLN A 117 18.22 7.14 -20.13
N ASP A 118 18.21 7.95 -19.06
CA ASP A 118 17.86 7.54 -17.70
C ASP A 118 16.39 7.14 -17.62
N ILE A 119 15.46 7.95 -18.12
CA ILE A 119 14.04 7.60 -18.24
C ILE A 119 13.86 6.26 -18.99
N ASN A 120 14.48 6.11 -20.18
CA ASN A 120 14.37 4.85 -20.93
C ASN A 120 15.07 3.66 -20.24
N HIS A 121 15.99 3.91 -19.33
CA HIS A 121 16.62 2.86 -18.54
C HIS A 121 15.73 2.42 -17.39
N LEU A 122 15.18 3.36 -16.64
CA LEU A 122 14.29 3.12 -15.51
C LEU A 122 12.99 2.43 -15.94
N LEU A 123 12.36 2.87 -17.01
CA LEU A 123 11.16 2.25 -17.62
C LEU A 123 11.32 0.77 -18.04
N LYS A 124 12.50 0.16 -17.93
CA LYS A 124 12.70 -1.26 -18.22
C LYS A 124 12.53 -2.15 -17.00
N TYR A 125 12.59 -1.59 -15.83
CA TYR A 125 12.36 -2.34 -14.61
C TYR A 125 10.88 -2.66 -14.44
N SER A 126 10.59 -3.68 -13.67
CA SER A 126 9.20 -4.01 -13.33
C SER A 126 8.66 -3.02 -12.31
N ASP A 127 7.42 -2.58 -12.45
CA ASP A 127 6.76 -1.61 -11.58
C ASP A 127 6.82 -1.99 -10.07
N ASP A 128 6.85 -3.29 -9.76
CA ASP A 128 6.97 -3.80 -8.39
C ASP A 128 8.42 -3.99 -7.92
N SER A 129 9.43 -3.48 -8.62
CA SER A 129 10.84 -3.70 -8.32
C SER A 129 11.53 -2.49 -7.69
N ALA A 130 12.64 -2.72 -6.96
CA ALA A 130 13.50 -1.64 -6.47
C ALA A 130 14.06 -0.75 -7.59
N GLY A 131 14.17 -1.29 -8.79
CA GLY A 131 14.65 -0.55 -9.95
C GLY A 131 13.65 0.47 -10.48
N SER A 132 12.33 0.31 -10.24
CA SER A 132 11.32 1.28 -10.68
C SER A 132 11.25 2.52 -9.78
N VAL A 133 11.56 2.36 -8.50
CA VAL A 133 11.49 3.44 -7.49
C VAL A 133 12.86 4.05 -7.15
N MET A 134 13.90 3.77 -7.93
CA MET A 134 15.24 4.31 -7.67
C MET A 134 15.52 5.55 -8.50
N THR A 135 16.24 6.50 -7.90
CA THR A 135 16.85 7.63 -8.61
C THR A 135 18.30 7.33 -9.03
N THR A 136 18.74 7.93 -10.14
CA THR A 136 20.13 7.84 -10.63
C THR A 136 21.01 8.98 -10.13
N GLU A 137 20.45 9.99 -9.49
CA GLU A 137 21.12 11.19 -9.03
C GLU A 137 21.78 11.05 -7.66
N PHE A 138 22.62 10.05 -7.50
CA PHE A 138 23.36 9.80 -6.26
C PHE A 138 24.76 10.42 -6.23
N PHE A 139 25.32 10.55 -5.03
CA PHE A 139 26.66 11.04 -4.79
C PHE A 139 27.64 9.90 -4.54
N SER A 140 28.63 9.72 -5.42
CA SER A 140 29.68 8.72 -5.24
C SER A 140 31.09 9.27 -5.37
N VAL A 141 32.04 8.64 -4.66
CA VAL A 141 33.46 8.97 -4.67
C VAL A 141 34.33 7.72 -4.61
N ARG A 142 35.63 7.87 -4.92
CA ARG A 142 36.58 6.75 -4.93
C ARG A 142 37.12 6.43 -3.53
N PRO A 143 37.46 5.17 -3.22
CA PRO A 143 37.95 4.73 -1.90
C PRO A 143 39.19 5.46 -1.40
N HIS A 144 40.07 5.86 -2.31
CA HIS A 144 41.35 6.55 -2.00
C HIS A 144 41.20 8.06 -1.73
N PHE A 145 40.02 8.63 -1.87
CA PHE A 145 39.79 10.06 -1.55
C PHE A 145 39.94 10.28 -0.06
N THR A 146 40.44 11.47 0.29
CA THR A 146 40.41 11.95 1.67
C THR A 146 39.06 12.54 2.01
N VAL A 147 38.73 12.63 3.28
CA VAL A 147 37.51 13.27 3.79
C VAL A 147 37.36 14.70 3.24
N GLU A 148 38.45 15.48 3.20
CA GLU A 148 38.42 16.84 2.65
C GLU A 148 38.06 16.84 1.15
N GLN A 149 38.63 15.91 0.38
CA GLN A 149 38.30 15.79 -1.06
C GLN A 149 36.84 15.40 -1.27
N ALA A 150 36.32 14.48 -0.46
CA ALA A 150 34.90 14.11 -0.51
C ALA A 150 34.00 15.31 -0.19
N LEU A 151 34.28 16.06 0.88
CA LEU A 151 33.50 17.25 1.24
C LEU A 151 33.58 18.36 0.18
N GLN A 152 34.72 18.51 -0.47
CA GLN A 152 34.86 19.46 -1.59
C GLN A 152 34.03 19.03 -2.80
N THR A 153 33.95 17.71 -3.05
CA THR A 153 33.10 17.17 -4.11
C THR A 153 31.62 17.38 -3.79
N VAL A 154 31.18 17.11 -2.54
CA VAL A 154 29.81 17.43 -2.09
C VAL A 154 29.46 18.90 -2.32
N ARG A 155 30.34 19.82 -1.93
CA ARG A 155 30.12 21.27 -2.13
C ARG A 155 30.01 21.69 -3.60
N LYS A 156 30.60 20.92 -4.50
CA LYS A 156 30.65 21.23 -5.94
C LYS A 156 29.44 20.68 -6.70
N ILE A 157 29.04 19.44 -6.43
CA ILE A 157 28.01 18.73 -7.20
C ILE A 157 26.79 18.30 -6.40
N GLY A 158 26.81 18.52 -5.08
CA GLY A 158 25.73 18.01 -4.21
C GLY A 158 24.40 18.74 -4.38
N ILE A 159 24.37 19.87 -5.05
CA ILE A 159 23.15 20.61 -5.37
C ILE A 159 22.34 19.90 -6.49
N ASP A 160 23.04 19.15 -7.35
CA ASP A 160 22.46 18.43 -8.48
C ASP A 160 22.17 16.94 -8.11
N LYS A 161 22.21 16.61 -6.82
CA LYS A 161 22.00 15.24 -6.32
C LYS A 161 20.80 15.19 -5.39
N GLU A 162 20.02 14.13 -5.55
CA GLU A 162 18.82 13.86 -4.76
C GLU A 162 19.10 13.99 -3.25
N THR A 163 20.14 13.32 -2.80
CA THR A 163 20.60 13.44 -1.41
C THR A 163 22.11 13.32 -1.29
N VAL A 164 22.66 14.00 -0.29
CA VAL A 164 24.09 13.89 0.11
C VAL A 164 24.25 13.26 1.49
N ASN A 165 23.15 12.79 2.10
CA ASN A 165 23.18 12.20 3.44
C ASN A 165 24.09 10.97 3.53
N THR A 166 24.18 10.20 2.44
CA THR A 166 25.06 9.04 2.31
C THR A 166 25.98 9.23 1.11
N CYS A 167 27.29 9.09 1.36
CA CYS A 167 28.30 9.05 0.33
C CYS A 167 28.60 7.60 -0.04
N TYR A 168 28.42 7.24 -1.28
CA TYR A 168 28.69 5.90 -1.81
C TYR A 168 30.14 5.81 -2.31
N ILE A 169 30.83 4.76 -1.88
CA ILE A 169 32.23 4.56 -2.25
C ILE A 169 32.29 3.55 -3.37
N THR A 170 32.65 4.00 -4.57
CA THR A 170 32.65 3.15 -5.77
C THR A 170 34.01 3.17 -6.48
N GLU A 171 34.34 2.05 -7.13
CA GLU A 171 35.46 1.94 -8.07
C GLU A 171 34.98 1.14 -9.28
N ASP A 172 35.10 1.69 -10.48
CA ASP A 172 34.53 1.16 -11.71
C ASP A 172 33.03 0.82 -11.61
N SER A 173 32.30 1.71 -10.95
CA SER A 173 30.86 1.60 -10.59
C SER A 173 30.54 0.50 -9.55
N ILE A 174 31.46 -0.35 -9.16
CA ILE A 174 31.22 -1.37 -8.12
C ILE A 174 31.15 -0.67 -6.75
N LEU A 175 30.14 -1.01 -5.96
CA LEU A 175 29.97 -0.47 -4.62
C LEU A 175 30.91 -1.17 -3.62
N PHE A 176 31.83 -0.43 -3.02
CA PHE A 176 32.77 -0.92 -2.00
C PHE A 176 32.30 -0.64 -0.57
N GLY A 177 31.53 0.42 -0.38
CA GLY A 177 31.07 0.79 0.94
C GLY A 177 30.28 2.10 0.94
N THR A 178 29.88 2.51 2.14
CA THR A 178 29.14 3.76 2.35
C THR A 178 29.74 4.55 3.51
N VAL A 179 29.62 5.89 3.44
CA VAL A 179 29.99 6.80 4.54
C VAL A 179 28.89 7.82 4.71
N SER A 180 28.35 8.00 5.92
CA SER A 180 27.37 9.05 6.16
C SER A 180 28.02 10.43 6.11
N LEU A 181 27.29 11.46 5.65
CA LEU A 181 27.74 12.85 5.69
C LEU A 181 28.14 13.25 7.11
N ARG A 182 27.44 12.77 8.13
CA ARG A 182 27.80 12.98 9.54
C ARG A 182 29.21 12.46 9.83
N THR A 183 29.55 11.26 9.38
CA THR A 183 30.88 10.67 9.56
C THR A 183 31.96 11.49 8.85
N LEU A 184 31.68 12.00 7.64
CA LEU A 184 32.60 12.88 6.92
C LEU A 184 32.84 14.18 7.72
N ILE A 185 31.81 14.81 8.24
CA ILE A 185 31.93 16.10 8.96
C ILE A 185 32.77 15.98 10.26
N ILE A 186 32.60 14.86 10.99
CA ILE A 186 33.27 14.65 12.28
C ILE A 186 34.67 14.03 12.14
N SER A 187 35.02 13.50 10.96
CA SER A 187 36.29 12.84 10.71
C SER A 187 37.40 13.83 10.40
N HIS A 188 38.67 13.43 10.67
CA HIS A 188 39.82 14.28 10.34
C HIS A 188 39.97 14.44 8.82
N PRO A 189 40.20 15.64 8.29
CA PRO A 189 40.23 15.94 6.85
C PRO A 189 41.16 15.06 6.01
N ASN A 190 42.28 14.62 6.60
CA ASN A 190 43.30 13.81 5.92
C ASN A 190 43.06 12.30 5.98
N LYS A 191 41.99 11.83 6.68
CA LYS A 191 41.63 10.40 6.64
C LYS A 191 41.19 9.97 5.26
N VAL A 192 41.57 8.78 4.86
CA VAL A 192 41.14 8.18 3.61
C VAL A 192 39.76 7.51 3.83
N LEU A 193 38.91 7.57 2.83
CA LEU A 193 37.54 7.04 2.95
C LEU A 193 37.51 5.53 3.18
N SER A 194 38.44 4.79 2.60
CA SER A 194 38.59 3.34 2.85
C SER A 194 38.80 2.98 4.32
N ASP A 195 39.30 3.90 5.15
CA ASP A 195 39.57 3.65 6.57
C ASP A 195 38.35 3.91 7.47
N ILE A 196 37.32 4.58 6.93
CA ILE A 196 36.13 5.03 7.68
C ILE A 196 34.81 4.57 7.10
N MET A 197 34.84 3.93 5.92
CA MET A 197 33.63 3.44 5.26
C MET A 197 33.11 2.15 5.93
N ASP A 198 31.81 1.98 5.88
CA ASP A 198 31.18 0.67 6.12
C ASP A 198 31.41 -0.21 4.87
N VAL A 199 32.13 -1.29 5.04
CA VAL A 199 32.51 -2.22 3.95
C VAL A 199 31.43 -3.25 3.64
N ASN A 200 30.38 -3.34 4.43
CA ASN A 200 29.27 -4.26 4.23
C ASN A 200 27.94 -3.50 4.21
N PRO A 201 27.76 -2.54 3.29
CA PRO A 201 26.51 -1.80 3.20
C PRO A 201 25.35 -2.76 2.87
N ILE A 202 24.19 -2.48 3.46
CA ILE A 202 22.97 -3.13 3.04
C ILE A 202 22.58 -2.51 1.70
N VAL A 203 22.22 -3.36 0.74
CA VAL A 203 21.87 -2.96 -0.62
C VAL A 203 20.56 -3.58 -1.04
N ALA A 204 19.81 -2.92 -1.92
CA ALA A 204 18.76 -3.55 -2.71
C ALA A 204 19.35 -3.98 -4.06
N THR A 205 18.82 -5.05 -4.65
CA THR A 205 19.09 -5.38 -6.05
C THR A 205 17.99 -4.81 -6.92
N THR A 206 18.27 -4.46 -8.17
CA THR A 206 17.28 -3.89 -9.09
C THR A 206 15.99 -4.71 -9.22
N GLU A 207 16.07 -6.03 -9.06
CA GLU A 207 14.92 -6.95 -9.15
C GLU A 207 14.26 -7.24 -7.78
N MET A 208 14.75 -6.64 -6.69
CA MET A 208 14.15 -6.82 -5.37
C MET A 208 12.76 -6.22 -5.35
N ASP A 209 11.80 -6.95 -4.79
CA ASP A 209 10.42 -6.49 -4.62
C ASP A 209 10.38 -5.21 -3.75
N ARG A 210 9.62 -4.19 -4.19
CA ARG A 210 9.51 -2.91 -3.48
C ARG A 210 8.96 -3.07 -2.04
N LYS A 211 8.11 -4.07 -1.77
CA LYS A 211 7.67 -4.44 -0.41
C LYS A 211 8.84 -4.87 0.48
N ASP A 212 9.80 -5.60 -0.08
CA ASP A 212 10.98 -6.02 0.67
C ASP A 212 11.93 -4.84 0.92
N VAL A 213 12.00 -3.88 -0.01
CA VAL A 213 12.73 -2.61 0.20
C VAL A 213 12.13 -1.81 1.36
N VAL A 214 10.79 -1.68 1.41
CA VAL A 214 10.09 -1.04 2.55
C VAL A 214 10.48 -1.69 3.88
N LYS A 215 10.57 -3.03 3.93
CA LYS A 215 11.00 -3.74 5.14
C LYS A 215 12.44 -3.39 5.54
N LEU A 216 13.36 -3.22 4.57
CA LEU A 216 14.74 -2.80 4.86
C LEU A 216 14.77 -1.40 5.48
N PHE A 217 14.02 -0.45 4.92
CA PHE A 217 13.93 0.90 5.49
C PHE A 217 13.37 0.88 6.91
N ASN A 218 12.27 0.18 7.13
CA ASN A 218 11.64 0.05 8.46
C ASN A 218 12.57 -0.62 9.48
N LYS A 219 13.34 -1.63 9.06
CA LYS A 219 14.22 -2.39 9.94
C LYS A 219 15.47 -1.62 10.36
N TYR A 220 16.05 -0.87 9.44
CA TYR A 220 17.35 -0.24 9.65
C TYR A 220 17.28 1.27 9.82
N GLY A 221 16.14 1.91 9.49
CA GLY A 221 15.93 3.35 9.61
C GLY A 221 16.80 4.15 8.64
N PHE A 222 16.94 3.67 7.40
CA PHE A 222 17.72 4.34 6.36
C PHE A 222 17.04 5.65 5.92
N LEU A 223 17.85 6.61 5.47
CA LEU A 223 17.40 7.79 4.74
C LEU A 223 17.56 7.60 3.23
N SER A 224 18.49 6.75 2.82
CA SER A 224 18.67 6.31 1.45
C SER A 224 19.32 4.93 1.43
N LEU A 225 18.96 4.10 0.43
CA LEU A 225 19.42 2.74 0.25
C LEU A 225 20.06 2.60 -1.14
N PRO A 226 21.31 2.09 -1.25
CA PRO A 226 21.92 1.85 -2.56
C PRO A 226 21.28 0.68 -3.28
N VAL A 227 21.05 0.86 -4.58
CA VAL A 227 20.56 -0.17 -5.50
C VAL A 227 21.70 -0.63 -6.41
N VAL A 228 21.89 -1.94 -6.48
CA VAL A 228 22.95 -2.55 -7.28
C VAL A 228 22.38 -3.51 -8.32
N ASP A 229 23.09 -3.64 -9.45
CA ASP A 229 22.81 -4.66 -10.46
C ASP A 229 23.36 -6.05 -10.07
N ALA A 230 23.20 -7.02 -10.97
CA ALA A 230 23.68 -8.39 -10.76
C ALA A 230 25.23 -8.49 -10.63
N GLU A 231 25.96 -7.52 -11.14
CA GLU A 231 27.40 -7.40 -11.06
C GLU A 231 27.89 -6.56 -9.86
N SER A 232 26.96 -6.20 -8.94
CA SER A 232 27.23 -5.33 -7.76
C SER A 232 27.67 -3.92 -8.11
N ARG A 233 27.29 -3.42 -9.27
CA ARG A 233 27.49 -2.01 -9.65
C ARG A 233 26.37 -1.18 -9.06
N LEU A 234 26.74 -0.05 -8.48
CA LEU A 234 25.77 0.94 -8.01
C LEU A 234 25.09 1.57 -9.23
N VAL A 235 23.79 1.36 -9.37
CA VAL A 235 22.98 1.86 -10.49
C VAL A 235 22.01 2.97 -10.07
N GLY A 236 21.67 3.03 -8.80
CA GLY A 236 20.77 4.05 -8.25
C GLY A 236 20.74 4.03 -6.73
N ILE A 237 19.90 4.86 -6.18
CA ILE A 237 19.53 4.88 -4.76
C ILE A 237 18.02 5.01 -4.64
N ILE A 238 17.47 4.56 -3.52
CA ILE A 238 16.07 4.80 -3.15
C ILE A 238 16.08 5.69 -1.91
N THR A 239 15.27 6.70 -1.89
CA THR A 239 15.18 7.63 -0.75
C THR A 239 14.01 7.29 0.18
N ILE A 240 13.95 7.91 1.34
CA ILE A 240 12.92 7.60 2.35
C ILE A 240 11.55 8.16 1.95
N ASP A 241 11.48 9.29 1.26
CA ASP A 241 10.29 9.92 0.74
C ASP A 241 9.59 8.99 -0.26
N ASP A 242 10.28 8.50 -1.30
CA ASP A 242 9.73 7.53 -2.26
C ASP A 242 9.21 6.27 -1.56
N ILE A 243 9.94 5.78 -0.55
CA ILE A 243 9.51 4.61 0.22
C ILE A 243 8.28 4.88 1.08
N LEU A 244 8.06 6.10 1.53
CA LEU A 244 6.82 6.44 2.25
C LEU A 244 5.61 6.35 1.32
N ASP A 245 5.75 6.80 0.07
CA ASP A 245 4.70 6.71 -0.94
C ASP A 245 4.41 5.25 -1.32
N VAL A 246 5.45 4.46 -1.60
CA VAL A 246 5.32 3.00 -1.80
C VAL A 246 4.63 2.32 -0.62
N MET A 247 4.94 2.72 0.61
CA MET A 247 4.32 2.14 1.81
C MET A 247 2.84 2.49 1.93
N GLU A 248 2.43 3.69 1.50
CA GLU A 248 1.03 4.11 1.46
C GLU A 248 0.26 3.35 0.37
N GLU A 249 0.82 3.24 -0.84
CA GLU A 249 0.26 2.47 -1.95
C GLU A 249 0.05 1.00 -1.57
N GLU A 250 1.09 0.34 -1.06
CA GLU A 250 1.02 -1.06 -0.63
C GLU A 250 0.00 -1.30 0.48
N THR A 251 -0.10 -0.36 1.42
CA THR A 251 -1.10 -0.43 2.50
C THR A 251 -2.51 -0.29 1.93
N THR A 252 -2.71 0.61 0.98
CA THR A 252 -3.99 0.81 0.30
C THR A 252 -4.38 -0.41 -0.52
N GLU A 253 -3.44 -0.95 -1.29
CA GLU A 253 -3.60 -2.18 -2.07
C GLU A 253 -4.02 -3.37 -1.17
N ASP A 254 -3.32 -3.57 -0.06
CA ASP A 254 -3.64 -4.61 0.92
C ASP A 254 -5.07 -4.44 1.47
N ILE A 255 -5.49 -3.22 1.81
CA ILE A 255 -6.84 -2.93 2.31
C ILE A 255 -7.91 -3.25 1.24
N GLU A 256 -7.68 -2.85 -0.02
CA GLU A 256 -8.60 -3.11 -1.12
C GLU A 256 -8.72 -4.60 -1.43
N LYS A 257 -7.61 -5.33 -1.49
CA LYS A 257 -7.60 -6.80 -1.63
C LYS A 257 -8.33 -7.49 -0.49
N MET A 258 -8.11 -7.05 0.75
CA MET A 258 -8.82 -7.56 1.92
C MET A 258 -10.33 -7.29 1.88
N ALA A 259 -10.76 -6.25 1.18
CA ALA A 259 -12.17 -5.94 0.94
C ALA A 259 -12.74 -6.64 -0.31
N ALA A 260 -11.97 -7.48 -1.01
CA ALA A 260 -12.30 -8.07 -2.31
C ALA A 260 -12.64 -7.01 -3.38
N ILE A 261 -11.77 -6.02 -3.49
CA ILE A 261 -11.79 -4.99 -4.53
C ILE A 261 -10.51 -5.18 -5.35
N VAL A 262 -10.56 -4.98 -6.65
CA VAL A 262 -9.36 -4.91 -7.49
C VAL A 262 -8.71 -3.55 -7.24
N PRO A 263 -7.42 -3.49 -6.87
CA PRO A 263 -6.73 -2.25 -6.56
C PRO A 263 -6.79 -1.21 -7.68
N THR A 264 -6.76 0.07 -7.29
CA THR A 264 -6.73 1.22 -8.21
C THR A 264 -5.80 2.30 -7.66
N ASP A 265 -5.02 2.92 -8.53
CA ASP A 265 -4.06 3.98 -8.19
C ASP A 265 -4.71 5.38 -8.17
N THR A 266 -6.01 5.47 -8.42
CA THR A 266 -6.72 6.75 -8.50
C THR A 266 -7.44 7.10 -7.20
N THR A 267 -7.45 8.38 -6.83
CA THR A 267 -8.16 8.87 -5.64
C THR A 267 -9.68 8.70 -5.78
N TYR A 268 -10.37 8.53 -4.65
CA TYR A 268 -11.80 8.17 -4.59
C TYR A 268 -12.72 9.07 -5.45
N PHE A 269 -12.50 10.39 -5.44
CA PHE A 269 -13.34 11.32 -6.19
C PHE A 269 -13.03 11.39 -7.69
N LYS A 270 -11.85 10.98 -8.11
CA LYS A 270 -11.43 10.96 -9.51
C LYS A 270 -11.78 9.66 -10.20
N THR A 271 -11.79 8.55 -9.46
CA THR A 271 -12.21 7.26 -10.00
C THR A 271 -13.61 7.34 -10.57
N SER A 272 -13.77 7.08 -11.85
CA SER A 272 -15.07 7.13 -12.51
C SER A 272 -16.02 6.04 -11.95
N VAL A 273 -17.32 6.30 -12.00
CA VAL A 273 -18.35 5.33 -11.58
C VAL A 273 -18.22 4.00 -12.32
N ILE A 274 -17.85 4.04 -13.60
CA ILE A 274 -17.67 2.83 -14.43
C ILE A 274 -16.42 2.05 -14.00
N GLU A 275 -15.37 2.73 -13.64
CA GLU A 275 -14.13 2.13 -13.15
C GLU A 275 -14.35 1.49 -11.79
N THR A 276 -14.91 2.22 -10.82
CA THR A 276 -15.33 1.67 -9.53
C THR A 276 -16.24 0.43 -9.68
N PHE A 277 -17.13 0.43 -10.68
CA PHE A 277 -17.96 -0.73 -10.99
C PHE A 277 -17.11 -1.91 -11.47
N LYS A 278 -16.14 -1.67 -12.37
CA LYS A 278 -15.26 -2.72 -12.90
C LYS A 278 -14.38 -3.36 -11.84
N THR A 279 -13.90 -2.59 -10.88
CA THR A 279 -13.02 -3.09 -9.81
C THR A 279 -13.76 -3.94 -8.78
N ARG A 280 -15.05 -3.67 -8.54
CA ARG A 280 -15.86 -4.40 -7.54
C ARG A 280 -16.62 -5.59 -8.11
N LEU A 281 -17.09 -5.50 -9.36
CA LEU A 281 -17.99 -6.49 -9.95
C LEU A 281 -17.40 -7.92 -10.01
N PRO A 282 -16.14 -8.15 -10.42
CA PRO A 282 -15.61 -9.50 -10.56
C PRO A 282 -15.70 -10.31 -9.26
N TRP A 283 -15.30 -9.71 -8.16
CA TRP A 283 -15.36 -10.32 -6.84
C TRP A 283 -16.78 -10.56 -6.37
N LEU A 284 -17.70 -9.64 -6.58
CA LEU A 284 -19.11 -9.80 -6.24
C LEU A 284 -19.75 -10.95 -7.01
N LEU A 285 -19.42 -11.12 -8.29
CA LEU A 285 -19.89 -12.26 -9.09
C LEU A 285 -19.33 -13.59 -8.56
N LEU A 286 -18.06 -13.65 -8.24
CA LEU A 286 -17.43 -14.84 -7.67
C LEU A 286 -18.08 -15.23 -6.34
N LEU A 287 -18.30 -14.26 -5.44
CA LEU A 287 -18.94 -14.49 -4.15
C LEU A 287 -20.43 -14.89 -4.31
N MET A 288 -21.15 -14.32 -5.28
CA MET A 288 -22.53 -14.70 -5.60
C MET A 288 -22.60 -16.16 -6.08
N ILE A 289 -21.68 -16.59 -6.95
CA ILE A 289 -21.60 -17.98 -7.42
C ILE A 289 -21.29 -18.91 -6.24
N SER A 290 -20.33 -18.53 -5.38
CA SER A 290 -19.98 -19.35 -4.21
C SER A 290 -21.13 -19.47 -3.20
N GLY A 291 -21.96 -18.44 -3.06
CA GLY A 291 -23.18 -18.47 -2.26
C GLY A 291 -24.19 -19.55 -2.69
N THR A 292 -24.12 -20.03 -3.93
CA THR A 292 -24.94 -21.14 -4.42
C THR A 292 -24.70 -22.43 -3.63
N PHE A 293 -23.47 -22.69 -3.20
CA PHE A 293 -23.15 -23.88 -2.38
C PHE A 293 -23.84 -23.82 -1.02
N THR A 294 -23.90 -22.66 -0.41
CA THR A 294 -24.66 -22.40 0.83
C THR A 294 -26.15 -22.73 0.63
N GLY A 295 -26.74 -22.26 -0.47
CA GLY A 295 -28.13 -22.54 -0.84
C GLY A 295 -28.39 -24.03 -1.05
N LEU A 296 -27.50 -24.77 -1.71
CA LEU A 296 -27.61 -26.19 -1.92
C LEU A 296 -27.62 -26.99 -0.61
N ILE A 297 -26.78 -26.60 0.37
CA ILE A 297 -26.75 -27.23 1.69
C ILE A 297 -28.09 -27.01 2.41
N ILE A 298 -28.61 -25.79 2.44
CA ILE A 298 -29.86 -25.45 3.08
C ILE A 298 -30.99 -26.23 2.44
N SER A 299 -31.07 -26.29 1.09
CA SER A 299 -32.08 -27.06 0.36
C SER A 299 -32.01 -28.56 0.66
N GLY A 300 -30.82 -29.12 0.85
CA GLY A 300 -30.64 -30.53 1.24
C GLY A 300 -31.24 -30.87 2.61
N PHE A 301 -31.46 -29.89 3.48
CA PHE A 301 -32.09 -30.06 4.80
C PHE A 301 -33.52 -29.50 4.87
N GLU A 302 -34.08 -28.93 3.80
CA GLU A 302 -35.37 -28.24 3.78
C GLU A 302 -36.52 -29.07 4.40
N ALA A 303 -36.67 -30.31 4.00
CA ALA A 303 -37.73 -31.21 4.50
C ALA A 303 -37.64 -31.43 6.02
N LYS A 304 -36.45 -31.35 6.60
CA LYS A 304 -36.20 -31.49 8.05
C LYS A 304 -36.39 -30.19 8.78
N LEU A 305 -36.00 -29.08 8.16
CA LEU A 305 -36.15 -27.75 8.71
C LEU A 305 -37.61 -27.31 8.85
N THR A 306 -38.50 -27.79 8.00
CA THR A 306 -39.96 -27.57 8.13
C THR A 306 -40.53 -28.14 9.44
N LEU A 307 -39.89 -29.12 10.03
CA LEU A 307 -40.30 -29.69 11.33
C LEU A 307 -39.79 -28.84 12.52
N PHE A 308 -38.76 -28.03 12.30
CA PHE A 308 -38.10 -27.19 13.31
C PHE A 308 -37.84 -25.76 12.80
N PRO A 309 -38.92 -24.99 12.53
CA PRO A 309 -38.79 -23.67 11.90
C PRO A 309 -37.98 -22.68 12.76
N ALA A 310 -37.95 -22.86 14.08
CA ALA A 310 -37.17 -22.03 14.98
C ALA A 310 -35.64 -22.08 14.65
N LEU A 311 -35.14 -23.21 14.17
CA LEU A 311 -33.72 -23.37 13.83
C LEU A 311 -33.30 -22.52 12.62
N ILE A 312 -34.21 -22.25 11.66
CA ILE A 312 -33.94 -21.46 10.48
C ILE A 312 -33.56 -20.02 10.87
N ALA A 313 -34.22 -19.48 11.89
CA ALA A 313 -34.03 -18.11 12.34
C ALA A 313 -32.60 -17.84 12.85
N PHE A 314 -31.87 -18.85 13.30
CA PHE A 314 -30.53 -18.71 13.84
C PHE A 314 -29.41 -18.82 12.80
N ILE A 315 -29.71 -19.30 11.58
CA ILE A 315 -28.71 -19.47 10.50
C ILE A 315 -27.92 -18.17 10.23
N PRO A 316 -28.56 -17.00 10.02
CA PRO A 316 -27.82 -15.78 9.75
C PRO A 316 -26.89 -15.36 10.89
N MET A 317 -27.32 -15.56 12.15
CA MET A 317 -26.52 -15.23 13.33
C MET A 317 -25.27 -16.14 13.41
N LEU A 318 -25.45 -17.45 13.19
CA LEU A 318 -24.35 -18.41 13.25
C LEU A 318 -23.31 -18.13 12.15
N MET A 319 -23.76 -17.95 10.91
CA MET A 319 -22.90 -17.64 9.76
C MET A 319 -22.16 -16.32 9.98
N GLY A 320 -22.88 -15.24 10.29
CA GLY A 320 -22.29 -13.94 10.50
C GLY A 320 -21.25 -13.90 11.62
N THR A 321 -21.55 -14.57 12.76
CA THR A 321 -20.63 -14.59 13.91
C THR A 321 -19.37 -15.41 13.62
N ALA A 322 -19.52 -16.57 12.98
CA ALA A 322 -18.38 -17.42 12.64
C ALA A 322 -17.53 -16.78 11.53
N GLY A 323 -18.15 -16.24 10.47
CA GLY A 323 -17.47 -15.51 9.40
C GLY A 323 -16.66 -14.34 9.91
N ASN A 324 -17.26 -13.48 10.75
CA ASN A 324 -16.56 -12.36 11.40
C ASN A 324 -15.41 -12.84 12.27
N SER A 325 -15.59 -13.96 13.00
CA SER A 325 -14.53 -14.52 13.85
C SER A 325 -13.33 -15.01 13.03
N GLY A 326 -13.59 -15.67 11.90
CA GLY A 326 -12.54 -16.08 10.95
C GLY A 326 -11.85 -14.88 10.30
N GLY A 327 -12.62 -13.88 9.86
CA GLY A 327 -12.10 -12.63 9.28
C GLY A 327 -11.18 -11.86 10.23
N GLN A 328 -11.53 -11.78 11.53
CA GLN A 328 -10.66 -11.17 12.55
C GLN A 328 -9.30 -11.87 12.68
N ALA A 329 -9.30 -13.21 12.68
CA ALA A 329 -8.07 -13.99 12.75
C ALA A 329 -7.21 -13.78 11.49
N SER A 330 -7.85 -13.77 10.32
CA SER A 330 -7.18 -13.53 9.04
C SER A 330 -6.55 -12.15 8.95
N ALA A 331 -7.31 -11.09 9.22
CA ALA A 331 -6.81 -9.72 9.15
C ALA A 331 -5.59 -9.51 10.07
N THR A 332 -5.67 -10.04 11.31
CA THR A 332 -4.54 -9.96 12.24
C THR A 332 -3.31 -10.70 11.71
N LEU A 333 -3.52 -11.85 11.08
CA LEU A 333 -2.41 -12.67 10.61
C LEU A 333 -1.81 -12.16 9.30
N ILE A 334 -2.62 -11.64 8.38
CA ILE A 334 -2.14 -10.96 7.15
C ILE A 334 -1.20 -9.84 7.56
N ARG A 335 -1.61 -9.00 8.51
CA ARG A 335 -0.75 -7.93 9.02
C ARG A 335 0.55 -8.46 9.66
N ALA A 336 0.49 -9.55 10.43
CA ALA A 336 1.69 -10.14 11.03
C ALA A 336 2.64 -10.74 9.98
N ILE A 337 2.10 -11.27 8.87
CA ILE A 337 2.90 -11.76 7.74
C ILE A 337 3.55 -10.58 7.00
N SER A 338 2.82 -9.51 6.71
CA SER A 338 3.35 -8.31 6.05
C SER A 338 4.49 -7.65 6.84
N LEU A 339 4.47 -7.79 8.19
CA LEU A 339 5.53 -7.28 9.08
C LEU A 339 6.66 -8.29 9.35
N ASP A 340 6.69 -9.44 8.67
CA ASP A 340 7.64 -10.55 8.92
C ASP A 340 7.66 -11.06 10.39
N GLU A 341 6.58 -10.84 11.16
CA GLU A 341 6.47 -11.35 12.53
C GLU A 341 6.18 -12.85 12.56
N VAL A 342 5.57 -13.39 11.51
CA VAL A 342 5.10 -14.78 11.42
C VAL A 342 5.38 -15.35 10.03
N ASP A 343 5.96 -16.54 9.98
CA ASP A 343 6.19 -17.32 8.76
C ASP A 343 5.44 -18.67 8.85
N PHE A 344 5.34 -19.37 7.72
CA PHE A 344 4.71 -20.71 7.67
C PHE A 344 5.32 -21.72 8.66
N LYS A 345 6.58 -21.56 9.04
CA LYS A 345 7.24 -22.37 10.09
C LYS A 345 6.52 -22.27 11.45
N ASP A 346 5.82 -21.19 11.71
CA ASP A 346 5.14 -20.91 12.95
C ASP A 346 3.67 -21.36 12.95
N VAL A 347 3.19 -22.00 11.87
CA VAL A 347 1.77 -22.37 11.67
C VAL A 347 1.17 -23.07 12.89
N LEU A 348 1.88 -24.02 13.51
CA LEU A 348 1.35 -24.75 14.68
C LEU A 348 1.22 -23.84 15.91
N LYS A 349 2.16 -22.91 16.12
CA LYS A 349 2.10 -21.94 17.22
C LYS A 349 0.95 -20.96 17.02
N VAL A 350 0.76 -20.49 15.80
CA VAL A 350 -0.32 -19.56 15.41
C VAL A 350 -1.68 -20.22 15.59
N VAL A 351 -1.90 -21.38 14.97
CA VAL A 351 -3.16 -22.11 15.09
C VAL A 351 -3.47 -22.46 16.55
N TRP A 352 -2.45 -22.86 17.34
CA TRP A 352 -2.63 -23.12 18.78
C TRP A 352 -2.98 -21.86 19.58
N LYS A 353 -2.40 -20.71 19.24
CA LYS A 353 -2.75 -19.41 19.86
C LYS A 353 -4.20 -19.05 19.52
N GLU A 354 -4.56 -19.08 18.24
CA GLU A 354 -5.91 -18.73 17.79
C GLU A 354 -6.97 -19.70 18.29
N MET A 355 -6.67 -20.99 18.40
CA MET A 355 -7.59 -21.97 19.00
C MET A 355 -7.90 -21.65 20.47
N ARG A 356 -6.92 -21.23 21.28
CA ARG A 356 -7.16 -20.80 22.67
C ARG A 356 -8.01 -19.54 22.74
N VAL A 357 -7.74 -18.56 21.89
CA VAL A 357 -8.55 -17.34 21.78
C VAL A 357 -9.97 -17.70 21.34
N ALA A 358 -10.10 -18.60 20.36
CA ALA A 358 -11.39 -19.08 19.86
C ALA A 358 -12.22 -19.78 20.92
N LEU A 359 -11.60 -20.62 21.77
CA LEU A 359 -12.27 -21.28 22.88
C LEU A 359 -12.79 -20.26 23.90
N MET A 360 -11.97 -19.26 24.27
CA MET A 360 -12.39 -18.22 25.20
C MET A 360 -13.56 -17.40 24.63
N CYS A 361 -13.44 -16.91 23.39
CA CYS A 361 -14.52 -16.18 22.72
C CYS A 361 -15.76 -17.05 22.53
N GLY A 362 -15.57 -18.30 22.09
CA GLY A 362 -16.66 -19.24 21.84
C GLY A 362 -17.47 -19.58 23.08
N ILE A 363 -16.82 -19.83 24.22
CA ILE A 363 -17.49 -20.07 25.50
C ILE A 363 -18.32 -18.86 25.92
N VAL A 364 -17.70 -17.67 25.91
CA VAL A 364 -18.40 -16.43 26.32
C VAL A 364 -19.60 -16.18 25.39
N LEU A 365 -19.39 -16.22 24.07
CA LEU A 365 -20.45 -15.96 23.11
C LEU A 365 -21.57 -17.02 23.16
N SER A 366 -21.23 -18.29 23.39
CA SER A 366 -22.23 -19.37 23.54
C SER A 366 -23.09 -19.18 24.80
N VAL A 367 -22.48 -18.81 25.93
CA VAL A 367 -23.22 -18.54 27.20
C VAL A 367 -24.11 -17.29 26.99
N VAL A 368 -23.55 -16.21 26.44
CA VAL A 368 -24.33 -14.99 26.16
C VAL A 368 -25.47 -15.28 25.21
N ASN A 369 -25.23 -16.05 24.13
CA ASN A 369 -26.28 -16.45 23.20
C ASN A 369 -27.36 -17.28 23.88
N TYR A 370 -26.98 -18.25 24.72
CA TYR A 370 -27.93 -19.08 25.46
C TYR A 370 -28.87 -18.25 26.32
N ILE A 371 -28.32 -17.27 27.04
CA ILE A 371 -29.09 -16.32 27.85
C ILE A 371 -29.94 -15.39 26.95
N LYS A 372 -29.38 -14.88 25.88
CA LYS A 372 -30.06 -14.01 24.91
C LYS A 372 -31.30 -14.70 24.32
N VAL A 373 -31.15 -15.96 23.87
CA VAL A 373 -32.28 -16.70 23.32
C VAL A 373 -33.40 -16.88 24.35
N LEU A 374 -33.08 -17.15 25.60
CA LEU A 374 -34.08 -17.29 26.66
C LEU A 374 -34.78 -15.96 26.96
N LEU A 375 -34.01 -14.88 27.12
CA LEU A 375 -34.57 -13.59 27.57
C LEU A 375 -35.17 -12.80 26.41
N VAL A 376 -34.57 -12.80 25.24
CA VAL A 376 -34.99 -11.96 24.13
C VAL A 376 -35.91 -12.76 23.19
N ASP A 377 -35.40 -13.88 22.67
CA ASP A 377 -36.14 -14.58 21.59
C ASP A 377 -37.39 -15.29 22.16
N VAL A 378 -37.29 -16.01 23.29
CA VAL A 378 -38.41 -16.75 23.87
C VAL A 378 -39.32 -15.82 24.67
N TRP A 379 -38.75 -15.06 25.67
CA TRP A 379 -39.60 -14.28 26.59
C TRP A 379 -40.15 -12.99 25.94
N MET A 380 -39.32 -12.26 25.17
CA MET A 380 -39.72 -10.97 24.61
C MET A 380 -40.42 -11.11 23.25
N PHE A 381 -39.90 -11.96 22.36
CA PHE A 381 -40.45 -12.15 21.01
C PHE A 381 -41.34 -13.41 20.87
N HIS A 382 -41.58 -14.14 21.96
CA HIS A 382 -42.42 -15.34 21.99
C HIS A 382 -42.02 -16.40 20.93
N SER A 383 -40.73 -16.57 20.68
CA SER A 383 -40.21 -17.59 19.78
C SER A 383 -40.59 -18.97 20.25
N THR A 384 -40.86 -19.90 19.32
CA THR A 384 -41.16 -21.32 19.58
C THR A 384 -39.89 -22.13 19.87
N ALA A 385 -38.73 -21.53 19.98
CA ALA A 385 -37.46 -22.21 20.23
C ALA A 385 -37.48 -22.94 21.59
N THR A 386 -37.19 -24.24 21.54
CA THR A 386 -37.08 -25.08 22.73
C THR A 386 -35.73 -24.92 23.42
N LEU A 387 -35.59 -25.40 24.66
CA LEU A 387 -34.30 -25.44 25.35
C LEU A 387 -33.27 -26.27 24.60
N LEU A 388 -33.70 -27.30 23.88
CA LEU A 388 -32.83 -28.15 23.08
C LEU A 388 -32.34 -27.40 21.81
N ASP A 389 -33.23 -26.66 21.14
CA ASP A 389 -32.84 -25.81 20.01
C ASP A 389 -31.81 -24.78 20.42
N ASN A 390 -32.00 -24.13 21.59
CA ASN A 390 -31.05 -23.16 22.14
C ASN A 390 -29.70 -23.81 22.46
N LEU A 391 -29.69 -25.03 23.00
CA LEU A 391 -28.46 -25.80 23.24
C LEU A 391 -27.72 -26.09 21.93
N ILE A 392 -28.45 -26.55 20.89
CA ILE A 392 -27.89 -26.84 19.57
C ILE A 392 -27.24 -25.59 18.99
N VAL A 393 -27.92 -24.44 19.01
CA VAL A 393 -27.43 -23.17 18.49
C VAL A 393 -26.16 -22.73 19.22
N SER A 394 -26.19 -22.77 20.56
CA SER A 394 -25.07 -22.34 21.39
C SER A 394 -23.84 -23.26 21.27
N LEU A 395 -24.05 -24.55 21.15
CA LEU A 395 -22.97 -25.52 20.91
C LEU A 395 -22.39 -25.38 19.50
N THR A 396 -23.26 -25.18 18.49
CA THR A 396 -22.81 -24.85 17.13
C THR A 396 -21.93 -23.61 17.12
N LEU A 397 -22.36 -22.54 17.79
CA LEU A 397 -21.61 -21.30 17.86
C LEU A 397 -20.21 -21.50 18.43
N LEU A 398 -20.08 -22.26 19.51
CA LEU A 398 -18.78 -22.61 20.10
C LEU A 398 -17.87 -23.32 19.10
N ILE A 399 -18.38 -24.40 18.47
CA ILE A 399 -17.59 -25.23 17.56
C ILE A 399 -17.20 -24.44 16.33
N THR A 400 -18.14 -23.69 15.75
CA THR A 400 -17.89 -22.95 14.51
C THR A 400 -16.95 -21.77 14.68
N ILE A 401 -16.95 -21.08 15.82
CA ILE A 401 -15.96 -20.04 16.13
C ILE A 401 -14.55 -20.64 16.19
N VAL A 402 -14.38 -21.82 16.80
CA VAL A 402 -13.09 -22.49 16.86
C VAL A 402 -12.59 -22.86 15.46
N ILE A 403 -13.44 -23.48 14.66
CA ILE A 403 -13.09 -23.84 13.27
C ILE A 403 -12.81 -22.61 12.43
N ALA A 404 -13.65 -21.58 12.52
CA ALA A 404 -13.51 -20.35 11.75
C ALA A 404 -12.18 -19.63 12.01
N LYS A 405 -11.79 -19.49 13.29
CA LYS A 405 -10.49 -18.87 13.64
C LYS A 405 -9.31 -19.72 13.22
N CYS A 406 -9.40 -21.05 13.30
CA CYS A 406 -8.34 -21.93 12.79
C CYS A 406 -8.19 -21.80 11.26
N ILE A 407 -9.30 -21.76 10.52
CA ILE A 407 -9.26 -21.55 9.07
C ILE A 407 -8.75 -20.17 8.72
N GLY A 408 -9.26 -19.13 9.38
CA GLY A 408 -8.87 -17.75 9.18
C GLY A 408 -7.38 -17.50 9.45
N SER A 409 -6.78 -18.26 10.37
CA SER A 409 -5.34 -18.19 10.62
C SER A 409 -4.49 -19.09 9.71
N PHE A 410 -5.04 -20.18 9.23
CA PHE A 410 -4.30 -21.16 8.42
C PHE A 410 -4.20 -20.73 6.94
N LEU A 411 -5.30 -20.23 6.35
CA LEU A 411 -5.35 -19.91 4.92
C LEU A 411 -4.34 -18.85 4.48
N PRO A 412 -4.17 -17.70 5.16
CA PRO A 412 -3.16 -16.71 4.77
C PRO A 412 -1.72 -17.25 4.81
N LEU A 413 -1.39 -18.09 5.80
CA LEU A 413 -0.08 -18.74 5.88
C LEU A 413 0.16 -19.72 4.73
N CYS A 414 -0.89 -20.43 4.29
CA CYS A 414 -0.79 -21.29 3.12
C CYS A 414 -0.58 -20.47 1.84
N ALA A 415 -1.30 -19.36 1.67
CA ALA A 415 -1.13 -18.46 0.53
C ALA A 415 0.30 -17.92 0.48
N HIS A 416 0.81 -17.40 1.57
CA HIS A 416 2.17 -16.93 1.68
C HIS A 416 3.21 -18.00 1.30
N LYS A 417 3.02 -19.23 1.78
CA LYS A 417 3.93 -20.35 1.44
C LYS A 417 4.00 -20.68 -0.05
N ILE A 418 2.88 -20.57 -0.76
CA ILE A 418 2.81 -20.83 -2.21
C ILE A 418 3.05 -19.57 -3.04
N LYS A 419 3.54 -18.50 -2.40
CA LYS A 419 3.82 -17.20 -3.02
C LYS A 419 2.60 -16.52 -3.64
N LEU A 420 1.44 -16.76 -3.08
CA LEU A 420 0.23 -15.97 -3.34
C LEU A 420 0.11 -14.88 -2.26
N ASP A 421 -0.41 -13.74 -2.66
CA ASP A 421 -0.67 -12.64 -1.74
C ASP A 421 -1.66 -13.07 -0.64
N PRO A 422 -1.26 -13.03 0.65
CA PRO A 422 -2.14 -13.38 1.76
C PRO A 422 -3.39 -12.50 1.86
N ALA A 423 -3.33 -11.25 1.40
CA ALA A 423 -4.45 -10.30 1.45
C ALA A 423 -5.65 -10.78 0.61
N VAL A 424 -5.40 -11.50 -0.48
CA VAL A 424 -6.45 -12.11 -1.31
C VAL A 424 -7.23 -13.19 -0.54
N MET A 425 -6.60 -13.86 0.44
CA MET A 425 -7.25 -14.86 1.32
C MET A 425 -7.99 -14.22 2.51
N ALA A 426 -8.38 -12.96 2.38
CA ALA A 426 -9.03 -12.21 3.43
C ALA A 426 -10.53 -12.54 3.60
N SER A 427 -11.20 -11.67 4.33
CA SER A 427 -12.56 -11.88 4.87
C SER A 427 -13.58 -12.52 3.92
N PRO A 428 -13.76 -12.13 2.65
CA PRO A 428 -14.84 -12.67 1.81
C PRO A 428 -14.69 -14.16 1.47
N ILE A 429 -13.46 -14.61 1.17
CA ILE A 429 -13.20 -16.04 0.87
C ILE A 429 -13.36 -16.88 2.12
N ILE A 430 -12.81 -16.40 3.24
CA ILE A 430 -12.93 -17.09 4.53
C ILE A 430 -14.38 -17.18 4.96
N THR A 431 -15.14 -16.08 4.87
CA THR A 431 -16.56 -16.07 5.23
C THR A 431 -17.34 -17.11 4.45
N THR A 432 -17.14 -17.18 3.12
CA THR A 432 -17.82 -18.17 2.28
C THR A 432 -17.45 -19.61 2.67
N ALA A 433 -16.17 -19.90 2.89
CA ALA A 433 -15.72 -21.22 3.32
C ALA A 433 -16.28 -21.60 4.71
N VAL A 434 -16.29 -20.65 5.62
CA VAL A 434 -16.81 -20.79 6.98
C VAL A 434 -18.33 -21.01 6.96
N ASP A 435 -19.07 -20.28 6.14
CA ASP A 435 -20.54 -20.43 6.02
C ASP A 435 -20.97 -21.86 5.68
N ILE A 436 -20.26 -22.47 4.72
CA ILE A 436 -20.48 -23.88 4.36
C ILE A 436 -20.27 -24.78 5.58
N ILE A 437 -19.17 -24.59 6.30
CA ILE A 437 -18.81 -25.40 7.47
C ILE A 437 -19.80 -25.20 8.62
N VAL A 438 -20.21 -23.96 8.87
CA VAL A 438 -21.23 -23.61 9.86
C VAL A 438 -22.50 -24.40 9.64
N LEU A 439 -23.02 -24.43 8.41
CA LEU A 439 -24.25 -25.15 8.08
C LEU A 439 -24.08 -26.65 8.24
N VAL A 440 -22.96 -27.22 7.81
CA VAL A 440 -22.69 -28.66 7.97
C VAL A 440 -22.63 -29.05 9.45
N VAL A 441 -21.93 -28.24 10.28
CA VAL A 441 -21.86 -28.48 11.73
C VAL A 441 -23.25 -28.31 12.39
N TYR A 442 -23.95 -27.24 12.03
CA TYR A 442 -25.25 -26.92 12.59
C TYR A 442 -26.29 -28.04 12.31
N PHE A 443 -26.44 -28.40 11.06
CA PHE A 443 -27.38 -29.48 10.69
C PHE A 443 -26.91 -30.84 11.14
N GLY A 444 -25.58 -31.06 11.22
CA GLY A 444 -25.03 -32.30 11.79
C GLY A 444 -25.38 -32.44 13.28
N LEU A 445 -25.25 -31.37 14.06
CA LEU A 445 -25.63 -31.36 15.49
C LEU A 445 -27.14 -31.46 15.65
N ALA A 446 -27.94 -30.77 14.84
CA ALA A 446 -29.38 -30.88 14.86
C ALA A 446 -29.83 -32.35 14.56
N LYS A 447 -29.21 -32.97 13.57
CA LYS A 447 -29.49 -34.39 13.22
C LYS A 447 -29.19 -35.33 14.39
N ILE A 448 -28.06 -35.16 15.06
CA ILE A 448 -27.65 -36.03 16.17
C ILE A 448 -28.53 -35.82 17.40
N LEU A 449 -28.84 -34.59 17.78
CA LEU A 449 -29.52 -34.25 19.02
C LEU A 449 -31.04 -34.30 18.93
N LEU A 450 -31.62 -34.04 17.75
CA LEU A 450 -33.07 -34.12 17.52
C LEU A 450 -33.50 -35.45 16.91
N GLY A 451 -32.54 -36.29 16.46
CA GLY A 451 -32.85 -37.58 15.85
C GLY A 451 -33.49 -37.53 14.45
N ILE A 452 -33.20 -36.45 13.68
CA ILE A 452 -33.81 -36.16 12.37
C ILE A 452 -32.89 -36.50 11.18
#